data_828c9f8962f2bad4ff6a4989f891e78d
#
_entry.id   828c9f8962f2bad4ff6a4989f891e78d
#
_cell.length_a   1.000
_cell.length_b   1.000
_cell.length_c   1.000
_cell.angle_alpha   90.00
_cell.angle_beta   90.00
_cell.angle_gamma   90.00
#
_symmetry.space_group_name_H-M   'P 1'
#
loop_
_entity.id
_entity.type
_entity.pdbx_description
1 polymer ?
#
loop_
_entity_poly.entity_id
_entity_poly.type
_entity_poly.pdbx_seq_one_letter_code
_entity_poly.pdbx_strand_id
1 'polypeptide(L)'
;MAKNTNKFAYVKYLLYLCAFFMKKASPYIAVIIAMLIWAGSGIAVKAALESFAPLMLVMTRFTIGVLLMCCFGLVANRAAREDSILRLQKVDKQDIWLFVLGGVFQPFLYFILETYSYDAFATPTIAEAFLSTNPLIAPIFAWIFLRERVTGWNIAGILISTAGMVMLVLAGSESFAMGNIWGVPLAIVTVCMAVGYSIILKKIPAKYSALTIVFWVQLTGLVLFYILAAGKALVYPETQWFTTITPAAVEGVMYLAVLSSVAAFILFCYSVRFIGVTKANIFNNIRPVFTALIMLLLFGEQLPLWKWVGIGIIVLGLFICQKHRKK
;
A
#
# COMPACT_ATOMS: atom_id res chain seq x y z
N MET A 1 23.46 -36.68 6.68
CA MET A 1 22.13 -36.39 6.09
C MET A 1 21.13 -35.65 7.02
N ALA A 2 21.54 -35.02 8.11
CA ALA A 2 20.61 -34.45 9.12
C ALA A 2 20.55 -32.92 9.19
N LYS A 3 21.13 -32.18 8.22
CA LYS A 3 21.22 -30.71 8.26
C LYS A 3 20.17 -29.95 7.41
N ASN A 4 19.35 -30.63 6.60
CA ASN A 4 18.39 -29.95 5.70
C ASN A 4 16.96 -29.88 6.23
N THR A 5 16.61 -30.57 7.32
CA THR A 5 15.27 -30.57 7.92
C THR A 5 14.94 -29.30 8.69
N ASN A 6 15.93 -28.56 9.19
CA ASN A 6 15.71 -27.37 10.02
C ASN A 6 15.30 -26.12 9.24
N LYS A 7 15.75 -25.95 7.99
CA LYS A 7 15.41 -24.73 7.19
C LYS A 7 13.92 -24.71 6.80
N PHE A 8 13.35 -25.86 6.47
CA PHE A 8 11.91 -25.97 6.20
C PHE A 8 11.04 -25.82 7.47
N ALA A 9 11.56 -26.22 8.62
CA ALA A 9 10.87 -26.04 9.89
C ALA A 9 10.74 -24.54 10.25
N TYR A 10 11.77 -23.72 10.05
CA TYR A 10 11.72 -22.27 10.30
C TYR A 10 10.74 -21.56 9.37
N VAL A 11 10.73 -21.88 8.07
CA VAL A 11 9.76 -21.33 7.11
C VAL A 11 8.34 -21.73 7.49
N LYS A 12 8.14 -23.00 7.88
CA LYS A 12 6.85 -23.50 8.35
C LYS A 12 6.40 -22.81 9.65
N TYR A 13 7.34 -22.57 10.58
CA TYR A 13 7.06 -21.85 11.83
C TYR A 13 6.74 -20.38 11.59
N LEU A 14 7.46 -19.73 10.70
CA LEU A 14 7.19 -18.34 10.30
C LEU A 14 5.81 -18.21 9.61
N LEU A 15 5.46 -19.17 8.74
CA LEU A 15 4.14 -19.27 8.12
C LEU A 15 3.03 -19.51 9.13
N TYR A 16 3.26 -20.39 10.13
CA TYR A 16 2.32 -20.60 11.24
C TYR A 16 2.17 -19.36 12.11
N LEU A 17 3.27 -18.66 12.41
CA LEU A 17 3.24 -17.43 13.18
C LEU A 17 2.47 -16.32 12.42
N CYS A 18 2.78 -16.11 11.14
CA CYS A 18 2.04 -15.19 10.29
C CYS A 18 0.56 -15.55 10.17
N ALA A 19 0.23 -16.82 9.93
CA ALA A 19 -1.16 -17.29 9.84
C ALA A 19 -1.90 -17.17 11.20
N PHE A 20 -1.20 -17.43 12.30
CA PHE A 20 -1.75 -17.31 13.66
C PHE A 20 -2.03 -15.84 14.03
N PHE A 21 -1.06 -14.93 13.79
CA PHE A 21 -1.27 -13.51 14.01
C PHE A 21 -2.37 -12.95 13.10
N MET A 22 -2.40 -13.34 11.83
CA MET A 22 -3.42 -12.89 10.89
C MET A 22 -4.82 -13.47 11.18
N LYS A 23 -4.93 -14.67 11.73
CA LYS A 23 -6.22 -15.30 12.09
C LYS A 23 -6.82 -14.74 13.38
N LYS A 24 -5.99 -14.24 14.31
CA LYS A 24 -6.39 -13.59 15.57
C LYS A 24 -6.32 -12.06 15.51
N ALA A 25 -5.60 -11.47 14.54
CA ALA A 25 -5.51 -10.03 14.43
C ALA A 25 -6.86 -9.44 14.05
N SER A 26 -7.36 -8.52 14.85
CA SER A 26 -8.47 -7.66 14.44
C SER A 26 -8.12 -7.00 13.10
N PRO A 27 -9.07 -6.85 12.17
CA PRO A 27 -8.85 -6.12 10.92
C PRO A 27 -8.26 -4.71 11.11
N TYR A 28 -8.50 -4.11 12.27
CA TYR A 28 -7.92 -2.83 12.66
C TYR A 28 -6.41 -2.92 12.93
N ILE A 29 -5.96 -3.97 13.61
CA ILE A 29 -4.52 -4.23 13.83
C ILE A 29 -3.83 -4.49 12.49
N ALA A 30 -4.46 -5.25 11.60
CA ALA A 30 -3.92 -5.55 10.29
C ALA A 30 -3.70 -4.27 9.45
N VAL A 31 -4.66 -3.34 9.43
CA VAL A 31 -4.49 -2.08 8.69
C VAL A 31 -3.44 -1.18 9.34
N ILE A 32 -3.35 -1.13 10.66
CA ILE A 32 -2.31 -0.35 11.36
C ILE A 32 -0.91 -0.86 11.00
N ILE A 33 -0.70 -2.18 11.00
CA ILE A 33 0.58 -2.78 10.60
C ILE A 33 0.88 -2.48 9.11
N ALA A 34 -0.13 -2.56 8.23
CA ALA A 34 0.05 -2.21 6.83
C ALA A 34 0.48 -0.74 6.66
N MET A 35 -0.13 0.19 7.41
CA MET A 35 0.25 1.61 7.38
C MET A 35 1.66 1.86 7.92
N LEU A 36 2.06 1.14 8.98
CA LEU A 36 3.43 1.21 9.52
C LEU A 36 4.46 0.75 8.46
N ILE A 37 4.20 -0.37 7.79
CA ILE A 37 5.06 -0.86 6.71
C ILE A 37 5.12 0.17 5.57
N TRP A 38 3.98 0.69 5.12
CA TRP A 38 3.97 1.68 4.05
C TRP A 38 4.60 3.02 4.44
N ALA A 39 4.57 3.39 5.72
CA ALA A 39 5.28 4.58 6.20
C ALA A 39 6.80 4.50 6.01
N GLY A 40 7.40 3.31 6.13
CA GLY A 40 8.82 3.08 5.84
C GLY A 40 9.14 2.97 4.34
N SER A 41 8.13 2.80 3.48
CA SER A 41 8.35 2.59 2.04
C SER A 41 9.03 3.77 1.35
N GLY A 42 8.75 5.00 1.76
CA GLY A 42 9.37 6.20 1.17
C GLY A 42 10.90 6.20 1.31
N ILE A 43 11.41 5.78 2.47
CA ILE A 43 12.85 5.66 2.73
C ILE A 43 13.45 4.57 1.84
N ALA A 44 12.79 3.41 1.76
CA ALA A 44 13.22 2.29 0.94
C ALA A 44 13.19 2.61 -0.57
N VAL A 45 12.18 3.36 -1.04
CA VAL A 45 12.11 3.86 -2.43
C VAL A 45 13.29 4.78 -2.72
N LYS A 46 13.58 5.75 -1.83
CA LYS A 46 14.70 6.68 -2.02
C LYS A 46 16.04 5.93 -2.14
N ALA A 47 16.30 4.99 -1.25
CA ALA A 47 17.52 4.18 -1.30
C ALA A 47 17.59 3.33 -2.58
N ALA A 48 16.48 2.75 -3.02
CA ALA A 48 16.43 1.94 -4.23
C ALA A 48 16.61 2.76 -5.52
N LEU A 49 16.08 3.99 -5.59
CA LEU A 49 16.20 4.88 -6.74
C LEU A 49 17.62 5.39 -6.98
N GLU A 50 18.53 5.28 -6.01
CA GLU A 50 19.96 5.55 -6.22
C GLU A 50 20.59 4.60 -7.25
N SER A 51 20.05 3.38 -7.39
CA SER A 51 20.60 2.35 -8.28
C SER A 51 19.63 1.89 -9.40
N PHE A 52 18.34 2.05 -9.22
CA PHE A 52 17.32 1.56 -10.15
C PHE A 52 16.49 2.71 -10.74
N ALA A 53 16.31 2.71 -12.06
CA ALA A 53 15.31 3.59 -12.68
C ALA A 53 13.90 3.30 -12.14
N PRO A 54 13.00 4.29 -12.05
CA PRO A 54 11.67 4.13 -11.42
C PRO A 54 10.86 2.93 -11.93
N LEU A 55 10.81 2.73 -13.24
CA LEU A 55 10.09 1.60 -13.85
C LEU A 55 10.76 0.27 -13.51
N MET A 56 12.11 0.21 -13.54
CA MET A 56 12.87 -0.98 -13.18
C MET A 56 12.68 -1.35 -11.70
N LEU A 57 12.68 -0.36 -10.81
CA LEU A 57 12.39 -0.56 -9.39
C LEU A 57 11.01 -1.21 -9.18
N VAL A 58 9.98 -0.67 -9.83
CA VAL A 58 8.61 -1.19 -9.73
C VAL A 58 8.53 -2.62 -10.28
N MET A 59 9.14 -2.89 -11.44
CA MET A 59 9.20 -4.24 -12.02
C MET A 59 9.90 -5.22 -11.08
N THR A 60 11.07 -4.86 -10.56
CA THR A 60 11.87 -5.73 -9.68
C THR A 60 11.11 -6.05 -8.39
N ARG A 61 10.56 -5.05 -7.72
CA ARG A 61 9.82 -5.26 -6.45
C ARG A 61 8.60 -6.16 -6.63
N PHE A 62 7.83 -5.98 -7.71
CA PHE A 62 6.64 -6.81 -7.96
C PHE A 62 7.01 -8.19 -8.50
N THR A 63 8.10 -8.34 -9.27
CA THR A 63 8.61 -9.66 -9.67
C THR A 63 8.98 -10.50 -8.46
N ILE A 64 9.79 -9.95 -7.57
CA ILE A 64 10.17 -10.64 -6.32
C ILE A 64 8.92 -10.93 -5.47
N GLY A 65 8.01 -9.97 -5.33
CA GLY A 65 6.78 -10.12 -4.56
C GLY A 65 5.88 -11.23 -5.09
N VAL A 66 5.65 -11.28 -6.41
CA VAL A 66 4.83 -12.31 -7.06
C VAL A 66 5.49 -13.69 -6.93
N LEU A 67 6.81 -13.80 -7.14
CA LEU A 67 7.53 -15.06 -6.94
C LEU A 67 7.44 -15.56 -5.51
N LEU A 68 7.62 -14.67 -4.52
CA LEU A 68 7.47 -15.02 -3.10
C LEU A 68 6.06 -15.49 -2.79
N MET A 69 5.03 -14.78 -3.24
CA MET A 69 3.64 -15.20 -3.02
C MET A 69 3.33 -16.53 -3.70
N CYS A 70 3.90 -16.80 -4.87
CA CYS A 70 3.78 -18.10 -5.54
C CYS A 70 4.39 -19.21 -4.67
N CYS A 71 5.64 -19.03 -4.24
CA CYS A 71 6.33 -20.00 -3.37
C CYS A 71 5.58 -20.24 -2.04
N PHE A 72 5.16 -19.15 -1.37
CA PHE A 72 4.37 -19.25 -0.14
C PHE A 72 3.03 -19.94 -0.37
N GLY A 73 2.33 -19.59 -1.45
CA GLY A 73 1.07 -20.20 -1.79
C GLY A 73 1.18 -21.70 -2.05
N LEU A 74 2.22 -22.14 -2.76
CA LEU A 74 2.47 -23.56 -3.01
C LEU A 74 2.77 -24.33 -1.71
N VAL A 75 3.57 -23.75 -0.81
CA VAL A 75 3.86 -24.35 0.50
C VAL A 75 2.61 -24.33 1.38
N ALA A 76 1.88 -23.24 1.44
CA ALA A 76 0.67 -23.11 2.24
C ALA A 76 -0.43 -24.07 1.77
N ASN A 77 -0.59 -24.27 0.47
CA ASN A 77 -1.56 -25.20 -0.08
C ASN A 77 -1.29 -26.68 0.33
N ARG A 78 -0.02 -27.02 0.62
CA ARG A 78 0.36 -28.35 1.11
C ARG A 78 0.21 -28.50 2.62
N ALA A 79 0.30 -27.40 3.38
CA ALA A 79 0.41 -27.41 4.83
C ALA A 79 -0.81 -26.84 5.58
N ALA A 80 -1.67 -26.06 4.92
CA ALA A 80 -2.72 -25.27 5.57
C ALA A 80 -4.10 -25.88 5.42
N ARG A 81 -4.97 -25.59 6.43
CA ARG A 81 -6.41 -25.87 6.39
C ARG A 81 -7.08 -25.08 5.26
N GLU A 82 -8.21 -25.58 4.76
CA GLU A 82 -8.97 -24.99 3.65
C GLU A 82 -9.35 -23.51 3.83
N ASP A 83 -9.50 -23.02 5.04
CA ASP A 83 -9.89 -21.64 5.39
C ASP A 83 -8.71 -20.69 5.58
N SER A 84 -7.49 -21.04 5.17
CA SER A 84 -6.32 -20.18 5.37
C SER A 84 -6.37 -18.95 4.46
N ILE A 85 -6.16 -17.73 5.05
CA ILE A 85 -5.99 -16.47 4.30
C ILE A 85 -4.73 -16.47 3.41
N LEU A 86 -3.83 -17.44 3.61
CA LEU A 86 -2.60 -17.63 2.83
C LEU A 86 -2.72 -18.72 1.76
N ARG A 87 -3.90 -19.21 1.48
CA ARG A 87 -4.12 -20.20 0.42
C ARG A 87 -4.06 -19.52 -0.95
N LEU A 88 -3.32 -20.07 -1.88
CA LEU A 88 -3.33 -19.65 -3.28
C LEU A 88 -4.35 -20.49 -4.05
N GLN A 89 -5.38 -19.85 -4.57
CA GLN A 89 -6.51 -20.47 -5.25
C GLN A 89 -6.51 -20.15 -6.74
N LYS A 90 -7.10 -21.03 -7.54
CA LYS A 90 -7.44 -20.72 -8.94
C LYS A 90 -8.61 -19.74 -8.96
N VAL A 91 -8.58 -18.78 -9.89
CA VAL A 91 -9.65 -17.81 -10.09
C VAL A 91 -10.63 -18.37 -11.12
N ASP A 92 -11.91 -18.32 -10.79
CA ASP A 92 -12.97 -18.72 -11.72
C ASP A 92 -13.04 -17.75 -12.90
N LYS A 93 -13.34 -18.26 -14.08
CA LYS A 93 -13.35 -17.47 -15.33
C LYS A 93 -14.26 -16.22 -15.24
N GLN A 94 -15.40 -16.34 -14.57
CA GLN A 94 -16.37 -15.25 -14.36
C GLN A 94 -15.86 -14.12 -13.48
N ASP A 95 -14.86 -14.38 -12.63
CA ASP A 95 -14.31 -13.41 -11.66
C ASP A 95 -13.00 -12.76 -12.17
N ILE A 96 -12.36 -13.31 -13.22
CA ILE A 96 -11.04 -12.85 -13.73
C ILE A 96 -11.01 -11.34 -14.00
N TRP A 97 -12.09 -10.78 -14.54
CA TRP A 97 -12.15 -9.36 -14.88
C TRP A 97 -11.96 -8.44 -13.65
N LEU A 98 -12.40 -8.88 -12.46
CA LEU A 98 -12.20 -8.13 -11.21
C LEU A 98 -10.71 -8.09 -10.82
N PHE A 99 -9.99 -9.19 -11.03
CA PHE A 99 -8.56 -9.28 -10.73
C PHE A 99 -7.75 -8.47 -11.75
N VAL A 100 -8.11 -8.54 -13.03
CA VAL A 100 -7.49 -7.74 -14.09
C VAL A 100 -7.73 -6.25 -13.82
N LEU A 101 -8.98 -5.85 -13.56
CA LEU A 101 -9.31 -4.48 -13.24
C LEU A 101 -8.57 -3.99 -11.98
N GLY A 102 -8.48 -4.84 -10.96
CA GLY A 102 -7.68 -4.55 -9.76
C GLY A 102 -6.23 -4.27 -10.09
N GLY A 103 -5.58 -5.08 -10.91
CA GLY A 103 -4.20 -4.90 -11.34
C GLY A 103 -3.97 -3.67 -12.21
N VAL A 104 -4.95 -3.31 -13.06
CA VAL A 104 -4.93 -2.07 -13.84
C VAL A 104 -4.98 -0.84 -12.92
N PHE A 105 -5.90 -0.82 -11.95
CA PHE A 105 -6.02 0.30 -11.02
C PHE A 105 -4.79 0.41 -10.10
N GLN A 106 -4.43 -0.69 -9.46
CA GLN A 106 -3.26 -0.81 -8.60
C GLN A 106 -2.75 -2.25 -8.62
N PRO A 107 -1.48 -2.49 -9.03
CA PRO A 107 -0.40 -1.51 -9.00
C PRO A 107 -0.19 -0.66 -10.26
N PHE A 108 -0.74 -1.01 -11.44
CA PHE A 108 -0.27 -0.43 -12.71
C PHE A 108 -0.48 1.09 -12.81
N LEU A 109 -1.72 1.57 -12.96
CA LEU A 109 -1.99 3.01 -13.13
C LEU A 109 -1.56 3.82 -11.89
N TYR A 110 -1.81 3.31 -10.69
CA TYR A 110 -1.44 4.00 -9.48
C TYR A 110 0.04 4.36 -9.46
N PHE A 111 0.95 3.40 -9.64
CA PHE A 111 2.39 3.69 -9.51
C PHE A 111 2.95 4.54 -10.66
N ILE A 112 2.35 4.44 -11.86
CA ILE A 112 2.71 5.36 -12.97
C ILE A 112 2.32 6.79 -12.62
N LEU A 113 1.05 7.00 -12.28
CA LEU A 113 0.52 8.33 -11.98
C LEU A 113 1.17 8.94 -10.72
N GLU A 114 1.41 8.12 -9.70
CA GLU A 114 2.15 8.51 -8.50
C GLU A 114 3.54 9.04 -8.86
N THR A 115 4.29 8.32 -9.68
CA THR A 115 5.64 8.72 -10.08
C THR A 115 5.63 10.06 -10.82
N TYR A 116 4.74 10.23 -11.79
CA TYR A 116 4.61 11.50 -12.51
C TYR A 116 4.08 12.64 -11.62
N SER A 117 3.25 12.33 -10.63
CA SER A 117 2.80 13.30 -9.65
C SER A 117 3.97 13.82 -8.81
N TYR A 118 4.85 12.92 -8.32
CA TYR A 118 6.06 13.31 -7.60
C TYR A 118 7.02 14.15 -8.42
N ASP A 119 7.18 13.84 -9.71
CA ASP A 119 8.03 14.59 -10.64
C ASP A 119 7.49 16.00 -10.93
N ALA A 120 6.16 16.15 -10.97
CA ALA A 120 5.52 17.43 -11.23
C ALA A 120 5.57 18.40 -10.04
N PHE A 121 5.55 17.92 -8.80
CA PHE A 121 5.61 18.76 -7.62
C PHE A 121 7.05 19.18 -7.27
N ALA A 122 7.22 20.41 -6.78
CA ALA A 122 8.52 20.91 -6.38
C ALA A 122 9.14 20.14 -5.20
N THR A 123 8.31 19.58 -4.31
CA THR A 123 8.76 18.81 -3.16
C THR A 123 7.95 17.52 -3.00
N PRO A 124 8.58 16.40 -2.59
CA PRO A 124 7.88 15.16 -2.28
C PRO A 124 6.81 15.32 -1.20
N THR A 125 7.00 16.26 -0.27
CA THR A 125 6.07 16.56 0.81
C THR A 125 4.72 17.03 0.29
N ILE A 126 4.70 17.88 -0.75
CA ILE A 126 3.46 18.36 -1.35
C ILE A 126 2.76 17.23 -2.10
N ALA A 127 3.51 16.42 -2.87
CA ALA A 127 2.96 15.25 -3.53
C ALA A 127 2.28 14.31 -2.51
N GLU A 128 2.95 14.01 -1.39
CA GLU A 128 2.44 13.15 -0.33
C GLU A 128 1.18 13.74 0.32
N ALA A 129 1.11 15.05 0.52
CA ALA A 129 -0.08 15.71 1.03
C ALA A 129 -1.30 15.48 0.12
N PHE A 130 -1.15 15.63 -1.19
CA PHE A 130 -2.22 15.35 -2.14
C PHE A 130 -2.55 13.85 -2.22
N LEU A 131 -1.56 12.99 -2.29
CA LEU A 131 -1.75 11.54 -2.35
C LEU A 131 -2.39 10.98 -1.07
N SER A 132 -2.22 11.65 0.07
CA SER A 132 -2.85 11.27 1.35
C SER A 132 -4.32 11.69 1.46
N THR A 133 -4.93 12.27 0.42
CA THR A 133 -6.36 12.64 0.41
C THR A 133 -7.32 11.45 0.18
N ASN A 134 -6.81 10.21 0.11
CA ASN A 134 -7.60 8.99 0.02
C ASN A 134 -8.84 8.95 0.93
N PRO A 135 -8.76 9.33 2.22
CA PRO A 135 -9.91 9.30 3.11
C PRO A 135 -11.04 10.25 2.73
N LEU A 136 -10.76 11.30 1.98
CA LEU A 136 -11.78 12.24 1.51
C LEU A 136 -12.58 11.65 0.33
N ILE A 137 -11.91 10.91 -0.57
CA ILE A 137 -12.51 10.34 -1.78
C ILE A 137 -13.15 8.98 -1.49
N ALA A 138 -12.56 8.18 -0.60
CA ALA A 138 -13.01 6.82 -0.32
C ALA A 138 -14.49 6.70 0.10
N PRO A 139 -15.07 7.56 0.98
CA PRO A 139 -16.48 7.46 1.36
C PRO A 139 -17.42 7.79 0.20
N ILE A 140 -17.03 8.72 -0.67
CA ILE A 140 -17.83 9.10 -1.86
C ILE A 140 -17.94 7.88 -2.79
N PHE A 141 -16.82 7.25 -3.11
CA PHE A 141 -16.79 6.08 -3.97
C PHE A 141 -17.45 4.86 -3.31
N ALA A 142 -17.23 4.66 -2.00
CA ALA A 142 -17.88 3.58 -1.25
C ALA A 142 -19.41 3.74 -1.23
N TRP A 143 -19.91 4.96 -1.10
CA TRP A 143 -21.34 5.24 -1.20
C TRP A 143 -21.88 4.98 -2.62
N ILE A 144 -21.23 5.48 -3.65
CA ILE A 144 -21.67 5.34 -5.05
C ILE A 144 -21.63 3.87 -5.50
N PHE A 145 -20.50 3.18 -5.31
CA PHE A 145 -20.23 1.87 -5.92
C PHE A 145 -20.58 0.66 -5.04
N LEU A 146 -20.59 0.84 -3.70
CA LEU A 146 -20.84 -0.24 -2.75
C LEU A 146 -22.11 0.01 -1.91
N ARG A 147 -22.72 1.19 -2.03
CA ARG A 147 -23.85 1.63 -1.19
C ARG A 147 -23.52 1.55 0.32
N GLU A 148 -22.24 1.72 0.68
CA GLU A 148 -21.83 1.81 2.08
C GLU A 148 -22.49 3.03 2.73
N ARG A 149 -23.07 2.84 3.93
CA ARG A 149 -23.66 3.95 4.69
C ARG A 149 -22.55 4.76 5.36
N VAL A 150 -22.33 5.96 4.85
CA VAL A 150 -21.42 6.93 5.47
C VAL A 150 -22.18 7.70 6.54
N THR A 151 -21.71 7.65 7.77
CA THR A 151 -22.33 8.35 8.89
C THR A 151 -21.71 9.74 9.09
N GLY A 152 -22.42 10.66 9.77
CA GLY A 152 -21.86 11.96 10.12
C GLY A 152 -20.57 11.84 10.97
N TRP A 153 -20.45 10.81 11.80
CA TRP A 153 -19.24 10.52 12.57
C TRP A 153 -18.07 10.12 11.67
N ASN A 154 -18.32 9.36 10.59
CA ASN A 154 -17.28 9.05 9.62
C ASN A 154 -16.77 10.34 8.95
N ILE A 155 -17.67 11.20 8.49
CA ILE A 155 -17.32 12.47 7.85
C ILE A 155 -16.52 13.36 8.81
N ALA A 156 -17.04 13.57 10.03
CA ALA A 156 -16.35 14.39 11.02
C ALA A 156 -14.95 13.86 11.35
N GLY A 157 -14.81 12.54 11.56
CA GLY A 157 -13.52 11.90 11.83
C GLY A 157 -12.54 12.03 10.66
N ILE A 158 -13.01 11.90 9.42
CA ILE A 158 -12.20 12.10 8.22
C ILE A 158 -11.70 13.55 8.13
N LEU A 159 -12.58 14.53 8.27
CA LEU A 159 -12.19 15.94 8.19
C LEU A 159 -11.18 16.32 9.28
N ILE A 160 -11.41 15.88 10.53
CA ILE A 160 -10.51 16.13 11.66
C ILE A 160 -9.14 15.47 11.39
N SER A 161 -9.11 14.18 11.02
CA SER A 161 -7.84 13.48 10.79
C SER A 161 -7.07 14.03 9.59
N THR A 162 -7.78 14.47 8.54
CA THR A 162 -7.15 15.10 7.36
C THR A 162 -6.56 16.48 7.72
N ALA A 163 -7.26 17.28 8.54
CA ALA A 163 -6.72 18.55 9.03
C ALA A 163 -5.43 18.33 9.85
N GLY A 164 -5.41 17.32 10.73
CA GLY A 164 -4.20 16.95 11.48
C GLY A 164 -3.07 16.48 10.57
N MET A 165 -3.36 15.71 9.51
CA MET A 165 -2.38 15.26 8.52
C MET A 165 -1.80 16.44 7.73
N VAL A 166 -2.63 17.35 7.25
CA VAL A 166 -2.17 18.58 6.56
C VAL A 166 -1.27 19.40 7.48
N MET A 167 -1.66 19.59 8.74
CA MET A 167 -0.85 20.29 9.72
C MET A 167 0.52 19.61 9.94
N LEU A 168 0.54 18.27 10.07
CA LEU A 168 1.77 17.50 10.25
C LEU A 168 2.73 17.62 9.06
N VAL A 169 2.20 17.57 7.83
CA VAL A 169 2.98 17.60 6.59
C VAL A 169 3.50 19.02 6.32
N LEU A 170 2.64 20.05 6.44
CA LEU A 170 3.01 21.44 6.15
C LEU A 170 3.93 22.03 7.21
N ALA A 171 3.87 21.57 8.44
CA ALA A 171 4.72 22.05 9.54
C ALA A 171 6.23 21.78 9.35
N GLY A 172 6.60 20.97 8.36
CA GLY A 172 8.00 20.66 8.03
C GLY A 172 8.53 21.37 6.79
N SER A 173 7.70 22.16 6.09
CA SER A 173 8.10 22.81 4.84
C SER A 173 8.42 24.28 5.05
N GLU A 174 9.68 24.68 4.83
CA GLU A 174 10.11 26.09 4.89
C GLU A 174 9.60 26.92 3.70
N SER A 175 9.19 26.29 2.59
CA SER A 175 8.59 26.95 1.44
C SER A 175 7.51 26.11 0.79
N PHE A 176 6.34 26.69 0.55
CA PHE A 176 5.24 26.08 -0.19
C PHE A 176 5.38 26.38 -1.68
N ALA A 177 6.42 25.82 -2.33
CA ALA A 177 6.56 25.91 -3.77
C ALA A 177 5.79 24.75 -4.41
N MET A 178 4.68 25.03 -5.09
CA MET A 178 3.78 24.00 -5.64
C MET A 178 4.39 23.26 -6.84
N GLY A 179 5.37 23.84 -7.53
CA GLY A 179 5.91 23.27 -8.76
C GLY A 179 4.94 23.38 -9.93
N ASN A 180 4.87 22.34 -10.76
CA ASN A 180 3.96 22.34 -11.90
C ASN A 180 2.52 22.02 -11.47
N ILE A 181 1.57 22.88 -11.80
CA ILE A 181 0.14 22.75 -11.47
C ILE A 181 -0.46 21.41 -11.97
N TRP A 182 0.09 20.81 -13.02
CA TRP A 182 -0.33 19.51 -13.53
C TRP A 182 -0.11 18.36 -12.53
N GLY A 183 0.70 18.56 -11.50
CA GLY A 183 0.86 17.60 -10.40
C GLY A 183 -0.45 17.34 -9.64
N VAL A 184 -1.30 18.37 -9.50
CA VAL A 184 -2.58 18.26 -8.76
C VAL A 184 -3.57 17.29 -9.42
N PRO A 185 -3.94 17.43 -10.71
CA PRO A 185 -4.83 16.47 -11.35
C PRO A 185 -4.23 15.05 -11.39
N LEU A 186 -2.92 14.91 -11.59
CA LEU A 186 -2.25 13.61 -11.53
C LEU A 186 -2.41 12.96 -10.15
N ALA A 187 -2.17 13.72 -9.06
CA ALA A 187 -2.34 13.21 -7.71
C ALA A 187 -3.80 12.84 -7.41
N ILE A 188 -4.77 13.64 -7.85
CA ILE A 188 -6.19 13.33 -7.66
C ILE A 188 -6.56 12.02 -8.40
N VAL A 189 -6.12 11.86 -9.65
CA VAL A 189 -6.39 10.62 -10.40
C VAL A 189 -5.69 9.44 -9.73
N THR A 190 -4.46 9.60 -9.24
CA THR A 190 -3.74 8.56 -8.47
C THR A 190 -4.56 8.11 -7.26
N VAL A 191 -5.10 9.06 -6.49
CA VAL A 191 -5.98 8.76 -5.34
C VAL A 191 -7.25 8.03 -5.78
N CYS A 192 -7.87 8.45 -6.88
CA CYS A 192 -9.03 7.74 -7.44
C CYS A 192 -8.68 6.29 -7.82
N MET A 193 -7.48 6.03 -8.36
CA MET A 193 -7.03 4.67 -8.66
C MET A 193 -6.88 3.84 -7.38
N ALA A 194 -6.26 4.38 -6.34
CA ALA A 194 -6.11 3.69 -5.05
C ALA A 194 -7.46 3.37 -4.39
N VAL A 195 -8.39 4.33 -4.41
CA VAL A 195 -9.74 4.14 -3.87
C VAL A 195 -10.52 3.14 -4.74
N GLY A 196 -10.43 3.26 -6.06
CA GLY A 196 -11.02 2.31 -7.02
C GLY A 196 -10.54 0.88 -6.76
N TYR A 197 -9.24 0.69 -6.53
CA TYR A 197 -8.70 -0.60 -6.11
C TYR A 197 -9.35 -1.12 -4.81
N SER A 198 -9.50 -0.27 -3.80
CA SER A 198 -10.19 -0.65 -2.55
C SER A 198 -11.64 -1.10 -2.77
N ILE A 199 -12.36 -0.45 -3.71
CA ILE A 199 -13.71 -0.85 -4.14
C ILE A 199 -13.69 -2.24 -4.80
N ILE A 200 -12.74 -2.47 -5.71
CA ILE A 200 -12.58 -3.75 -6.40
C ILE A 200 -12.28 -4.86 -5.38
N LEU A 201 -11.37 -4.64 -4.43
CA LEU A 201 -11.09 -5.59 -3.36
C LEU A 201 -12.35 -6.01 -2.59
N LYS A 202 -13.27 -5.07 -2.36
CA LYS A 202 -14.54 -5.35 -1.67
C LYS A 202 -15.53 -6.11 -2.55
N LYS A 203 -15.48 -5.92 -3.88
CA LYS A 203 -16.34 -6.61 -4.84
C LYS A 203 -15.89 -8.04 -5.17
N ILE A 204 -14.61 -8.35 -4.99
CA ILE A 204 -14.11 -9.71 -5.19
C ILE A 204 -14.81 -10.66 -4.22
N PRO A 205 -15.34 -11.82 -4.70
CA PRO A 205 -16.08 -12.77 -3.88
C PRO A 205 -15.34 -13.24 -2.62
N ALA A 206 -16.09 -13.46 -1.54
CA ALA A 206 -15.52 -13.83 -0.24
C ALA A 206 -14.80 -15.19 -0.23
N LYS A 207 -15.06 -16.05 -1.21
CA LYS A 207 -14.41 -17.36 -1.38
C LYS A 207 -12.89 -17.29 -1.60
N TYR A 208 -12.38 -16.17 -2.10
CA TYR A 208 -10.95 -16.01 -2.35
C TYR A 208 -10.20 -15.52 -1.11
N SER A 209 -9.04 -16.11 -0.87
CA SER A 209 -8.14 -15.69 0.20
C SER A 209 -7.49 -14.33 -0.11
N ALA A 210 -7.01 -13.62 0.91
CA ALA A 210 -6.30 -12.35 0.71
C ALA A 210 -5.02 -12.54 -0.13
N LEU A 211 -4.28 -13.64 0.08
CA LEU A 211 -3.11 -13.97 -0.75
C LEU A 211 -3.47 -14.16 -2.22
N THR A 212 -4.55 -14.91 -2.50
CA THR A 212 -5.03 -15.12 -3.88
C THR A 212 -5.34 -13.79 -4.56
N ILE A 213 -6.04 -12.90 -3.85
CA ILE A 213 -6.43 -11.61 -4.41
C ILE A 213 -5.19 -10.78 -4.75
N VAL A 214 -4.30 -10.61 -3.78
CA VAL A 214 -3.10 -9.79 -3.95
C VAL A 214 -2.18 -10.38 -5.03
N PHE A 215 -2.01 -11.71 -5.04
CA PHE A 215 -1.18 -12.40 -6.05
C PHE A 215 -1.66 -12.13 -7.48
N TRP A 216 -2.93 -12.41 -7.78
CA TRP A 216 -3.45 -12.26 -9.15
C TRP A 216 -3.52 -10.81 -9.59
N VAL A 217 -3.88 -9.90 -8.69
CA VAL A 217 -3.88 -8.45 -8.95
C VAL A 217 -2.47 -7.95 -9.25
N GLN A 218 -1.47 -8.33 -8.44
CA GLN A 218 -0.08 -7.91 -8.67
C GLN A 218 0.53 -8.57 -9.89
N LEU A 219 0.19 -9.82 -10.18
CA LEU A 219 0.61 -10.50 -11.41
C LEU A 219 0.10 -9.76 -12.66
N THR A 220 -1.16 -9.34 -12.65
CA THR A 220 -1.73 -8.54 -13.76
C THR A 220 -0.97 -7.23 -13.93
N GLY A 221 -0.75 -6.48 -12.85
CA GLY A 221 0.01 -5.24 -12.91
C GLY A 221 1.46 -5.46 -13.38
N LEU A 222 2.10 -6.53 -12.93
CA LEU A 222 3.46 -6.90 -13.35
C LEU A 222 3.53 -7.15 -14.85
N VAL A 223 2.58 -7.89 -15.41
CA VAL A 223 2.50 -8.13 -16.88
C VAL A 223 2.39 -6.79 -17.62
N LEU A 224 1.54 -5.87 -17.15
CA LEU A 224 1.38 -4.56 -17.77
C LEU A 224 2.66 -3.70 -17.67
N PHE A 225 3.39 -3.77 -16.57
CA PHE A 225 4.69 -3.09 -16.44
C PHE A 225 5.72 -3.64 -17.41
N TYR A 226 5.78 -4.98 -17.62
CA TYR A 226 6.67 -5.57 -18.61
C TYR A 226 6.31 -5.16 -20.04
N ILE A 227 5.03 -5.09 -20.39
CA ILE A 227 4.57 -4.57 -21.69
C ILE A 227 5.00 -3.12 -21.87
N LEU A 228 4.80 -2.27 -20.85
CA LEU A 228 5.23 -0.86 -20.89
C LEU A 228 6.76 -0.74 -21.02
N ALA A 229 7.51 -1.55 -20.29
CA ALA A 229 8.97 -1.55 -20.34
C ALA A 229 9.49 -2.01 -21.73
N ALA A 230 8.88 -3.04 -22.30
CA ALA A 230 9.21 -3.49 -23.65
C ALA A 230 8.93 -2.40 -24.68
N GLY A 231 7.77 -1.73 -24.61
CA GLY A 231 7.45 -0.59 -25.46
C GLY A 231 8.46 0.56 -25.31
N LYS A 232 8.83 0.90 -24.06
CA LYS A 232 9.84 1.92 -23.79
C LYS A 232 11.22 1.54 -24.34
N ALA A 233 11.64 0.29 -24.20
CA ALA A 233 12.92 -0.18 -24.71
C ALA A 233 12.99 -0.15 -26.26
N LEU A 234 11.87 -0.39 -26.94
CA LEU A 234 11.79 -0.30 -28.40
C LEU A 234 11.90 1.16 -28.90
N VAL A 235 11.28 2.10 -28.18
CA VAL A 235 11.28 3.51 -28.57
C VAL A 235 12.55 4.24 -28.12
N TYR A 236 13.08 3.87 -26.95
CA TYR A 236 14.25 4.49 -26.32
C TYR A 236 15.27 3.40 -25.92
N PRO A 237 16.02 2.83 -26.90
CA PRO A 237 16.97 1.74 -26.62
C PRO A 237 18.11 2.12 -25.69
N GLU A 238 18.48 3.42 -25.63
CA GLU A 238 19.53 3.96 -24.74
C GLU A 238 19.08 4.10 -23.27
N THR A 239 17.88 3.61 -22.90
CA THR A 239 17.38 3.76 -21.52
C THR A 239 18.27 2.99 -20.55
N GLN A 240 18.90 3.70 -19.62
CA GLN A 240 19.58 3.09 -18.48
C GLN A 240 18.55 2.63 -17.45
N TRP A 241 18.50 1.31 -17.22
CA TRP A 241 17.56 0.70 -16.28
C TRP A 241 18.09 0.64 -14.85
N PHE A 242 19.40 0.59 -14.69
CA PHE A 242 20.10 0.58 -13.40
C PHE A 242 21.50 1.18 -13.54
N THR A 243 22.01 1.70 -12.42
CA THR A 243 23.40 2.16 -12.27
C THR A 243 24.18 1.19 -11.38
N THR A 244 25.22 1.64 -10.70
CA THR A 244 25.96 0.81 -9.73
C THR A 244 25.02 0.39 -8.59
N ILE A 245 24.87 -0.93 -8.41
CA ILE A 245 23.96 -1.47 -7.38
C ILE A 245 24.66 -1.37 -6.01
N THR A 246 24.05 -0.57 -5.11
CA THR A 246 24.51 -0.40 -3.74
C THR A 246 23.82 -1.38 -2.79
N PRO A 247 24.45 -1.76 -1.65
CA PRO A 247 23.79 -2.57 -0.64
C PRO A 247 22.48 -1.94 -0.12
N ALA A 248 22.46 -0.62 0.09
CA ALA A 248 21.27 0.12 0.52
C ALA A 248 20.12 0.02 -0.49
N ALA A 249 20.43 0.06 -1.80
CA ALA A 249 19.43 -0.12 -2.84
C ALA A 249 18.84 -1.53 -2.84
N VAL A 250 19.66 -2.55 -2.61
CA VAL A 250 19.20 -3.94 -2.49
C VAL A 250 18.30 -4.12 -1.27
N GLU A 251 18.68 -3.59 -0.11
CA GLU A 251 17.85 -3.61 1.10
C GLU A 251 16.53 -2.88 0.88
N GLY A 252 16.56 -1.71 0.23
CA GLY A 252 15.37 -0.97 -0.16
C GLY A 252 14.42 -1.78 -1.05
N VAL A 253 14.95 -2.41 -2.11
CA VAL A 253 14.16 -3.29 -3.00
C VAL A 253 13.57 -4.47 -2.23
N MET A 254 14.34 -5.12 -1.36
CA MET A 254 13.86 -6.25 -0.56
C MET A 254 12.77 -5.83 0.42
N TYR A 255 12.91 -4.69 1.09
CA TYR A 255 11.86 -4.11 1.93
C TYR A 255 10.57 -3.87 1.11
N LEU A 256 10.70 -3.23 -0.04
CA LEU A 256 9.57 -2.93 -0.92
C LEU A 256 8.91 -4.20 -1.45
N ALA A 257 9.67 -5.20 -1.84
CA ALA A 257 9.15 -6.44 -2.38
C ALA A 257 8.44 -7.28 -1.30
N VAL A 258 9.10 -7.53 -0.17
CA VAL A 258 8.61 -8.47 0.85
C VAL A 258 7.57 -7.82 1.76
N LEU A 259 7.93 -6.70 2.36
CA LEU A 259 7.07 -6.06 3.35
C LEU A 259 6.00 -5.20 2.69
N SER A 260 6.39 -4.28 1.82
CA SER A 260 5.46 -3.31 1.24
C SER A 260 4.52 -3.95 0.19
N SER A 261 5.06 -4.74 -0.75
CA SER A 261 4.25 -5.32 -1.84
C SER A 261 3.53 -6.61 -1.45
N VAL A 262 4.04 -7.42 -0.52
CA VAL A 262 3.39 -8.66 -0.11
C VAL A 262 2.63 -8.48 1.21
N ALA A 263 3.35 -8.27 2.30
CA ALA A 263 2.74 -8.27 3.64
C ALA A 263 1.69 -7.16 3.81
N ALA A 264 2.05 -5.91 3.51
CA ALA A 264 1.15 -4.78 3.70
C ALA A 264 -0.10 -4.87 2.81
N PHE A 265 0.04 -5.28 1.54
CA PHE A 265 -1.11 -5.46 0.64
C PHE A 265 -2.06 -6.57 1.09
N ILE A 266 -1.54 -7.70 1.59
CA ILE A 266 -2.37 -8.78 2.13
C ILE A 266 -3.13 -8.31 3.37
N LEU A 267 -2.46 -7.61 4.30
CA LEU A 267 -3.06 -7.06 5.51
C LEU A 267 -4.12 -5.99 5.18
N PHE A 268 -3.84 -5.11 4.23
CA PHE A 268 -4.78 -4.09 3.78
C PHE A 268 -6.00 -4.72 3.08
N CYS A 269 -5.78 -5.67 2.16
CA CYS A 269 -6.85 -6.41 1.50
C CYS A 269 -7.78 -7.10 2.52
N TYR A 270 -7.20 -7.78 3.50
CA TYR A 270 -7.94 -8.37 4.61
C TYR A 270 -8.79 -7.32 5.33
N SER A 271 -8.19 -6.19 5.70
CA SER A 271 -8.87 -5.12 6.44
C SER A 271 -10.03 -4.51 5.66
N VAL A 272 -9.82 -4.14 4.38
CA VAL A 272 -10.88 -3.58 3.52
C VAL A 272 -12.09 -4.50 3.44
N ARG A 273 -11.86 -5.81 3.37
CA ARG A 273 -12.95 -6.80 3.27
C ARG A 273 -13.81 -6.87 4.53
N PHE A 274 -13.21 -6.70 5.71
CA PHE A 274 -13.91 -6.84 6.99
C PHE A 274 -14.48 -5.52 7.52
N ILE A 275 -13.71 -4.43 7.48
CA ILE A 275 -14.14 -3.14 8.07
C ILE A 275 -14.71 -2.16 7.04
N GLY A 276 -14.66 -2.50 5.75
CA GLY A 276 -15.15 -1.68 4.65
C GLY A 276 -14.13 -0.67 4.13
N VAL A 277 -14.45 -0.09 2.96
CA VAL A 277 -13.54 0.80 2.23
C VAL A 277 -13.30 2.10 2.98
N THR A 278 -14.36 2.77 3.43
CA THR A 278 -14.28 4.05 4.14
C THR A 278 -13.42 3.94 5.40
N LYS A 279 -13.68 2.92 6.24
CA LYS A 279 -12.96 2.75 7.51
C LYS A 279 -11.53 2.28 7.33
N ALA A 280 -11.21 1.51 6.29
CA ALA A 280 -9.84 1.10 6.02
C ALA A 280 -9.01 2.26 5.47
N ASN A 281 -9.57 3.05 4.56
CA ASN A 281 -8.82 4.14 3.92
C ASN A 281 -8.52 5.32 4.85
N ILE A 282 -9.32 5.58 5.89
CA ILE A 282 -8.98 6.66 6.85
C ILE A 282 -7.63 6.39 7.56
N PHE A 283 -7.23 5.12 7.71
CA PHE A 283 -5.94 4.79 8.31
C PHE A 283 -4.75 5.27 7.48
N ASN A 284 -4.93 5.64 6.19
CA ASN A 284 -3.86 6.27 5.43
C ASN A 284 -3.36 7.57 6.08
N ASN A 285 -4.22 8.30 6.82
CA ASN A 285 -3.81 9.50 7.56
C ASN A 285 -2.83 9.21 8.71
N ILE A 286 -2.68 7.97 9.16
CA ILE A 286 -1.70 7.61 10.20
C ILE A 286 -0.29 7.36 9.60
N ARG A 287 -0.16 7.18 8.27
CA ARG A 287 1.14 6.96 7.62
C ARG A 287 2.15 8.08 7.94
N PRO A 288 1.82 9.38 7.75
CA PRO A 288 2.74 10.45 8.10
C PRO A 288 3.15 10.45 9.58
N VAL A 289 2.26 9.99 10.48
CA VAL A 289 2.59 9.83 11.90
C VAL A 289 3.69 8.79 12.09
N PHE A 290 3.53 7.61 11.47
CA PHE A 290 4.56 6.56 11.54
C PHE A 290 5.85 6.99 10.86
N THR A 291 5.79 7.70 9.71
CA THR A 291 6.99 8.25 9.07
C THR A 291 7.71 9.22 10.00
N ALA A 292 6.99 10.15 10.64
CA ALA A 292 7.59 11.07 11.59
C ALA A 292 8.23 10.37 12.80
N LEU A 293 7.59 9.32 13.32
CA LEU A 293 8.13 8.50 14.41
C LEU A 293 9.36 7.70 13.98
N ILE A 294 9.39 7.15 12.76
CA ILE A 294 10.56 6.46 12.21
C ILE A 294 11.72 7.45 12.07
N MET A 295 11.48 8.66 11.54
CA MET A 295 12.50 9.69 11.39
C MET A 295 13.05 10.14 12.77
N LEU A 296 12.18 10.29 13.77
CA LEU A 296 12.62 10.60 15.14
C LEU A 296 13.50 9.49 15.73
N LEU A 297 13.05 8.22 15.61
CA LEU A 297 13.70 7.09 16.29
C LEU A 297 14.98 6.61 15.60
N LEU A 298 15.00 6.62 14.25
CA LEU A 298 16.14 6.09 13.50
C LEU A 298 17.14 7.17 13.09
N PHE A 299 16.68 8.40 12.84
CA PHE A 299 17.52 9.49 12.34
C PHE A 299 17.69 10.63 13.34
N GLY A 300 17.08 10.55 14.53
CA GLY A 300 17.18 11.57 15.57
C GLY A 300 16.53 12.92 15.20
N GLU A 301 15.65 12.95 14.20
CA GLU A 301 14.98 14.18 13.77
C GLU A 301 14.06 14.68 14.88
N GLN A 302 14.25 15.94 15.32
CA GLN A 302 13.41 16.55 16.35
C GLN A 302 12.05 16.92 15.77
N LEU A 303 10.98 16.54 16.49
CA LEU A 303 9.62 16.90 16.12
C LEU A 303 9.20 18.15 16.88
N PRO A 304 8.99 19.29 16.21
CA PRO A 304 8.47 20.51 16.86
C PRO A 304 7.05 20.28 17.41
N LEU A 305 6.66 21.12 18.35
CA LEU A 305 5.40 20.97 19.10
C LEU A 305 4.16 20.81 18.21
N TRP A 306 4.06 21.57 17.13
CA TRP A 306 2.92 21.47 16.21
C TRP A 306 2.81 20.13 15.46
N LYS A 307 3.94 19.42 15.23
CA LYS A 307 3.88 18.05 14.70
C LYS A 307 3.22 17.11 15.71
N TRP A 308 3.51 17.25 16.98
CA TRP A 308 2.85 16.48 18.05
C TRP A 308 1.35 16.80 18.16
N VAL A 309 0.96 18.08 18.01
CA VAL A 309 -0.45 18.49 17.96
C VAL A 309 -1.13 17.86 16.74
N GLY A 310 -0.51 17.91 15.56
CA GLY A 310 -1.02 17.26 14.34
C GLY A 310 -1.26 15.76 14.52
N ILE A 311 -0.30 15.05 15.15
CA ILE A 311 -0.43 13.63 15.52
C ILE A 311 -1.66 13.40 16.41
N GLY A 312 -1.83 14.20 17.44
CA GLY A 312 -2.98 14.12 18.35
C GLY A 312 -4.32 14.29 17.61
N ILE A 313 -4.39 15.26 16.69
CA ILE A 313 -5.59 15.52 15.87
C ILE A 313 -5.88 14.34 14.93
N ILE A 314 -4.86 13.75 14.29
CA ILE A 314 -5.02 12.55 13.44
C ILE A 314 -5.64 11.42 14.25
N VAL A 315 -5.05 11.11 15.41
CA VAL A 315 -5.51 10.00 16.27
C VAL A 315 -6.95 10.24 16.74
N LEU A 316 -7.28 11.47 17.17
CA LEU A 316 -8.65 11.84 17.54
C LEU A 316 -9.63 11.63 16.40
N GLY A 317 -9.31 12.07 15.18
CA GLY A 317 -10.15 11.89 14.01
C GLY A 317 -10.38 10.40 13.67
N LEU A 318 -9.33 9.56 13.80
CA LEU A 318 -9.45 8.11 13.61
C LEU A 318 -10.44 7.49 14.61
N PHE A 319 -10.37 7.85 15.89
CA PHE A 319 -11.31 7.37 16.91
C PHE A 319 -12.74 7.81 16.62
N ILE A 320 -12.95 9.08 16.25
CA ILE A 320 -14.27 9.61 15.90
C ILE A 320 -14.86 8.86 14.71
N CYS A 321 -14.08 8.63 13.66
CA CYS A 321 -14.53 7.91 12.45
C CYS A 321 -14.96 6.47 12.75
N GLN A 322 -14.32 5.81 13.72
CA GLN A 322 -14.63 4.42 14.08
C GLN A 322 -15.86 4.28 14.98
N LYS A 323 -16.39 5.40 15.50
CA LYS A 323 -17.53 5.37 16.42
C LYS A 323 -18.76 4.78 15.75
N HIS A 324 -19.25 3.67 16.28
CA HIS A 324 -20.50 3.07 15.84
C HIS A 324 -21.67 3.84 16.47
N ARG A 325 -22.61 4.26 15.64
CA ARG A 325 -23.93 4.63 16.15
C ARG A 325 -24.58 3.33 16.64
N LYS A 326 -24.67 3.12 17.96
CA LYS A 326 -25.58 2.09 18.50
C LYS A 326 -26.96 2.40 17.93
N LYS A 327 -27.54 1.45 17.19
CA LYS A 327 -28.95 1.48 16.81
C LYS A 327 -29.81 1.29 18.06
#